data_60430241d7faba3c24421b004e72886c
#
_entry.id   60430241d7faba3c24421b004e72886c
#
_cell.length_a   1.000
_cell.length_b   1.000
_cell.length_c   1.000
_cell.angle_alpha   90.00
_cell.angle_beta   90.00
_cell.angle_gamma   90.00
#
_symmetry.space_group_name_H-M   'P 1'
#
loop_
_entity.id
_entity.type
_entity.pdbx_description
1 polymer ?
#
loop_
_entity_poly.entity_id
_entity_poly.type
_entity_poly.pdbx_seq_one_letter_code
_entity_poly.pdbx_strand_id
1 'polypeptide(L)'
;SHNIVRHPDMPKYVFKLLWDRIQRKKEVFAFVKNITFDGGYYWVFANVTSSLDENGNIIGYYSVRRKANPKAVEKIIPIYQKMRELEKTGGIQASQKYITELLASNNTTYDRFVNELQRTKG
;
A
#
# COMPACT_ATOMS: atom_id res chain seq x y z
N SER A 1 6.71 -13.99 -11.71
CA SER A 1 5.40 -13.55 -11.68
C SER A 1 5.21 -12.29 -10.87
N HIS A 2 4.36 -11.46 -11.34
CA HIS A 2 4.29 -10.11 -10.84
C HIS A 2 2.88 -9.68 -10.52
N ASN A 3 2.01 -10.64 -10.28
CA ASN A 3 0.66 -10.33 -9.89
C ASN A 3 0.61 -9.88 -8.45
N ILE A 4 0.03 -8.71 -8.24
CA ILE A 4 -0.25 -8.25 -6.90
C ILE A 4 -1.56 -8.89 -6.49
N VAL A 5 -1.47 -9.91 -5.64
CA VAL A 5 -2.66 -10.57 -5.13
C VAL A 5 -3.08 -9.88 -3.85
N ARG A 6 -4.30 -9.36 -3.83
CA ARG A 6 -4.80 -8.66 -2.66
C ARG A 6 -5.09 -9.66 -1.53
N HIS A 7 -4.42 -9.48 -0.40
CA HIS A 7 -4.78 -10.22 0.81
C HIS A 7 -6.14 -9.72 1.31
N PRO A 8 -7.06 -10.60 1.73
CA PRO A 8 -8.39 -10.16 2.19
C PRO A 8 -8.37 -9.12 3.31
N ASP A 9 -7.29 -9.08 4.09
CA ASP A 9 -7.16 -8.11 5.18
C ASP A 9 -6.63 -6.75 4.75
N MET A 10 -6.36 -6.57 3.45
CA MET A 10 -5.88 -5.31 2.92
C MET A 10 -7.05 -4.45 2.46
N PRO A 11 -7.02 -3.14 2.75
CA PRO A 11 -8.08 -2.25 2.25
C PRO A 11 -8.10 -2.22 0.73
N LYS A 12 -9.29 -2.18 0.16
CA LYS A 12 -9.43 -2.08 -1.30
C LYS A 12 -8.84 -0.78 -1.82
N TYR A 13 -8.95 0.30 -1.05
CA TYR A 13 -8.41 1.59 -1.47
C TYR A 13 -6.89 1.53 -1.67
N VAL A 14 -6.16 0.76 -0.86
CA VAL A 14 -4.71 0.66 -1.03
C VAL A 14 -4.38 0.08 -2.40
N PHE A 15 -5.12 -0.93 -2.86
CA PHE A 15 -4.91 -1.49 -4.19
C PHE A 15 -5.31 -0.52 -5.28
N LYS A 16 -6.38 0.24 -5.08
CA LYS A 16 -6.76 1.28 -6.02
C LYS A 16 -5.66 2.33 -6.16
N LEU A 17 -5.09 2.74 -5.04
CA LEU A 17 -3.98 3.69 -5.04
C LEU A 17 -2.76 3.14 -5.80
N LEU A 18 -2.42 1.88 -5.56
CA LEU A 18 -1.32 1.23 -6.28
C LEU A 18 -1.54 1.27 -7.79
N TRP A 19 -2.71 0.82 -8.24
CA TRP A 19 -3.01 0.77 -9.66
C TRP A 19 -3.08 2.15 -10.29
N ASP A 20 -3.67 3.14 -9.61
CA ASP A 20 -3.73 4.51 -10.11
C ASP A 20 -2.32 5.08 -10.33
N ARG A 21 -1.39 4.82 -9.40
CA ARG A 21 -0.02 5.29 -9.52
C ARG A 21 0.71 4.58 -10.66
N ILE A 22 0.56 3.27 -10.75
CA ILE A 22 1.17 2.47 -11.81
C ILE A 22 0.71 2.96 -13.18
N GLN A 23 -0.59 3.21 -13.34
CA GLN A 23 -1.14 3.70 -14.61
C GLN A 23 -0.59 5.07 -14.98
N ARG A 24 -0.21 5.87 -13.99
CA ARG A 24 0.40 7.18 -14.23
C ARG A 24 1.92 7.11 -14.38
N LYS A 25 2.48 5.90 -14.41
CA LYS A 25 3.93 5.67 -14.54
C LYS A 25 4.71 6.23 -13.35
N LYS A 26 4.08 6.26 -12.18
CA LYS A 26 4.70 6.75 -10.96
C LYS A 26 4.94 5.58 -10.03
N GLU A 27 6.05 5.62 -9.31
CA GLU A 27 6.30 4.61 -8.30
C GLU A 27 5.36 4.83 -7.11
N VAL A 28 5.14 3.76 -6.38
CA VAL A 28 4.30 3.82 -5.20
C VAL A 28 4.88 2.86 -4.15
N PHE A 29 4.72 3.24 -2.90
CA PHE A 29 5.16 2.43 -1.76
C PHE A 29 3.93 1.99 -0.98
N ALA A 30 3.98 0.79 -0.41
CA ALA A 30 2.88 0.32 0.41
C ALA A 30 3.34 -0.76 1.36
N PHE A 31 2.70 -0.79 2.54
CA PHE A 31 2.84 -1.92 3.44
C PHE A 31 1.85 -2.99 2.99
N VAL A 32 2.36 -4.17 2.70
CA VAL A 32 1.58 -5.26 2.12
C VAL A 32 1.78 -6.52 2.94
N LYS A 33 0.69 -7.24 3.13
CA LYS A 33 0.71 -8.51 3.85
C LYS A 33 0.91 -9.63 2.84
N ASN A 34 2.01 -10.36 2.99
CA ASN A 34 2.32 -11.49 2.10
C ASN A 34 1.95 -12.80 2.75
N ILE A 35 1.46 -13.73 1.95
CA ILE A 35 1.10 -15.08 2.41
C ILE A 35 2.26 -16.03 2.13
N THR A 36 2.59 -16.88 3.10
CA THR A 36 3.61 -17.91 2.96
C THR A 36 2.99 -19.23 2.50
N PHE A 37 3.85 -20.18 2.10
CA PHE A 37 3.41 -21.50 1.65
C PHE A 37 2.56 -22.25 2.68
N ASP A 38 2.93 -22.11 3.96
CA ASP A 38 2.27 -22.85 5.03
C ASP A 38 1.01 -22.15 5.56
N GLY A 39 0.56 -21.10 4.86
CA GLY A 39 -0.65 -20.38 5.26
C GLY A 39 -0.40 -19.27 6.26
N GLY A 40 0.85 -19.05 6.66
CA GLY A 40 1.20 -17.90 7.48
C GLY A 40 1.28 -16.64 6.65
N TYR A 41 1.70 -15.55 7.28
CA TYR A 41 1.89 -14.30 6.58
C TYR A 41 2.98 -13.48 7.25
N TYR A 42 3.47 -12.50 6.49
CA TYR A 42 4.42 -11.53 7.02
C TYR A 42 4.22 -10.20 6.28
N TRP A 43 4.67 -9.13 6.90
CA TRP A 43 4.51 -7.80 6.32
C TRP A 43 5.76 -7.40 5.58
N VAL A 44 5.56 -6.81 4.39
CA VAL A 44 6.65 -6.24 3.60
C VAL A 44 6.35 -4.77 3.30
N PHE A 45 7.42 -4.04 3.05
CA PHE A 45 7.34 -2.68 2.52
C PHE A 45 7.69 -2.79 1.05
N ALA A 46 6.72 -2.60 0.20
CA ALA A 46 6.87 -2.79 -1.25
C ALA A 46 7.01 -1.46 -1.96
N ASN A 47 7.96 -1.42 -2.91
CA ASN A 47 8.09 -0.31 -3.85
C ASN A 47 7.75 -0.87 -5.23
N VAL A 48 6.68 -0.35 -5.83
CA VAL A 48 6.17 -0.86 -7.10
C VAL A 48 6.36 0.20 -8.18
N THR A 49 6.89 -0.24 -9.33
CA THR A 49 7.13 0.65 -10.47
C THR A 49 6.64 0.00 -11.75
N SER A 50 6.29 0.83 -12.74
CA SER A 50 5.90 0.35 -14.06
C SER A 50 7.13 0.01 -14.88
N SER A 51 7.02 -1.04 -15.70
CA SER A 51 7.99 -1.34 -16.73
C SER A 51 7.47 -0.79 -18.05
N LEU A 52 8.32 -0.05 -18.76
CA LEU A 52 7.91 0.62 -20.00
C LEU A 52 8.66 0.06 -21.19
N ASP A 53 8.01 0.07 -22.36
CA ASP A 53 8.69 -0.24 -23.60
C ASP A 53 9.40 1.02 -24.13
N GLU A 54 10.02 0.91 -25.29
CA GLU A 54 10.79 2.03 -25.86
C GLU A 54 9.90 3.20 -26.28
N ASN A 55 8.59 2.98 -26.40
CA ASN A 55 7.62 4.03 -26.76
C ASN A 55 6.96 4.63 -25.52
N GLY A 56 7.36 4.20 -24.33
CA GLY A 56 6.80 4.70 -23.09
C GLY A 56 5.49 4.04 -22.68
N ASN A 57 5.10 2.95 -23.36
CA ASN A 57 3.88 2.22 -22.99
C ASN A 57 4.17 1.24 -21.86
N ILE A 58 3.19 1.07 -20.97
CA ILE A 58 3.33 0.16 -19.84
C ILE A 58 3.21 -1.28 -20.35
N ILE A 59 4.24 -2.09 -20.11
CA ILE A 59 4.26 -3.50 -20.49
C ILE A 59 4.23 -4.42 -19.27
N GLY A 60 4.20 -3.85 -18.07
CA GLY A 60 4.15 -4.62 -16.85
C GLY A 60 4.55 -3.77 -15.67
N TYR A 61 4.82 -4.41 -14.56
CA TYR A 61 5.32 -3.73 -13.39
C TYR A 61 6.19 -4.68 -12.59
N TYR A 62 7.01 -4.14 -11.69
CA TYR A 62 7.76 -4.96 -10.77
C TYR A 62 7.78 -4.33 -9.39
N SER A 63 8.08 -5.17 -8.41
CA SER A 63 8.01 -4.78 -7.01
C SER A 63 9.32 -5.17 -6.32
N VAL A 64 9.92 -4.22 -5.63
CA VAL A 64 11.03 -4.48 -4.73
C VAL A 64 10.46 -4.53 -3.32
N ARG A 65 10.71 -5.62 -2.61
CA ARG A 65 10.11 -5.85 -1.30
C ARG A 65 11.18 -5.95 -0.23
N ARG A 66 10.92 -5.31 0.89
CA ARG A 66 11.77 -5.37 2.06
C ARG A 66 10.92 -5.78 3.25
N LYS A 67 11.58 -6.30 4.28
CA LYS A 67 10.88 -6.55 5.53
C LYS A 67 10.31 -5.24 6.05
N ALA A 68 9.03 -5.24 6.42
CA ALA A 68 8.42 -4.06 7.00
C ALA A 68 8.96 -3.83 8.41
N ASN A 69 9.20 -2.56 8.74
CA ASN A 69 9.61 -2.16 10.08
C ASN A 69 8.50 -2.54 11.07
N PRO A 70 8.81 -3.32 12.12
CA PRO A 70 7.77 -3.71 13.09
C PRO A 70 7.04 -2.53 13.73
N LYS A 71 7.72 -1.41 13.94
CA LYS A 71 7.08 -0.20 14.48
C LYS A 71 6.07 0.38 13.50
N ALA A 72 6.38 0.31 12.21
CA ALA A 72 5.45 0.76 11.18
C ALA A 72 4.23 -0.15 11.13
N VAL A 73 4.43 -1.45 11.23
CA VAL A 73 3.33 -2.42 11.19
C VAL A 73 2.36 -2.18 12.33
N GLU A 74 2.87 -1.88 13.53
CA GLU A 74 2.04 -1.56 14.69
C GLU A 74 1.08 -0.39 14.41
N LYS A 75 1.51 0.58 13.61
CA LYS A 75 0.69 1.74 13.27
C LYS A 75 -0.22 1.48 12.08
N ILE A 76 0.23 0.70 11.12
CA ILE A 76 -0.52 0.41 9.90
C ILE A 76 -1.70 -0.52 10.18
N ILE A 77 -1.54 -1.50 11.03
CA ILE A 77 -2.61 -2.47 11.32
C ILE A 77 -3.93 -1.78 11.71
N PRO A 78 -3.95 -0.88 12.72
CA PRO A 78 -5.20 -0.24 13.08
C PRO A 78 -5.74 0.69 11.99
N ILE A 79 -4.87 1.31 11.21
CA ILE A 79 -5.30 2.16 10.09
C ILE A 79 -5.99 1.30 9.03
N TYR A 80 -5.39 0.18 8.67
CA TYR A 80 -5.98 -0.72 7.68
C TYR A 80 -7.29 -1.34 8.18
N GLN A 81 -7.35 -1.69 9.47
CA GLN A 81 -8.59 -2.20 10.06
C GLN A 81 -9.72 -1.18 9.94
N LYS A 82 -9.44 0.08 10.26
CA LYS A 82 -10.43 1.14 10.17
C LYS A 82 -10.88 1.35 8.72
N MET A 83 -9.93 1.34 7.79
CA MET A 83 -10.27 1.48 6.38
C MET A 83 -11.16 0.34 5.90
N ARG A 84 -10.85 -0.90 6.29
CA ARG A 84 -11.66 -2.05 5.90
C ARG A 84 -13.07 -1.97 6.48
N GLU A 85 -13.21 -1.54 7.73
CA GLU A 85 -14.52 -1.35 8.34
C GLU A 85 -15.34 -0.33 7.58
N LEU A 86 -14.73 0.80 7.24
CA LEU A 86 -15.42 1.85 6.48
C LEU A 86 -15.83 1.36 5.09
N GLU A 87 -15.01 0.51 4.48
CA GLU A 87 -15.32 -0.02 3.16
C GLU A 87 -16.53 -0.94 3.16
N LYS A 88 -16.82 -1.58 4.28
CA LYS A 88 -17.98 -2.49 4.38
C LYS A 88 -19.31 -1.75 4.17
N THR A 89 -19.41 -0.52 4.64
CA THR A 89 -20.66 0.23 4.58
C THR A 89 -20.60 1.40 3.61
N GLY A 90 -19.43 2.01 3.41
CA GLY A 90 -19.28 3.20 2.57
C GLY A 90 -18.42 3.02 1.35
N GLY A 91 -17.91 1.81 1.10
CA GLY A 91 -17.09 1.53 -0.08
C GLY A 91 -15.71 2.16 -0.01
N ILE A 92 -15.03 2.13 -1.15
CA ILE A 92 -13.67 2.67 -1.27
C ILE A 92 -13.63 4.16 -0.94
N GLN A 93 -14.69 4.89 -1.31
CA GLN A 93 -14.74 6.33 -1.05
C GLN A 93 -14.65 6.67 0.43
N ALA A 94 -15.27 5.84 1.28
CA ALA A 94 -15.22 6.08 2.73
C ALA A 94 -13.82 5.90 3.28
N SER A 95 -13.11 4.86 2.86
CA SER A 95 -11.73 4.66 3.31
C SER A 95 -10.79 5.70 2.72
N GLN A 96 -11.02 6.11 1.47
CA GLN A 96 -10.24 7.17 0.85
C GLN A 96 -10.38 8.49 1.63
N LYS A 97 -11.61 8.84 1.99
CA LYS A 97 -11.86 10.04 2.77
C LYS A 97 -11.13 9.98 4.11
N TYR A 98 -11.23 8.84 4.78
CA TYR A 98 -10.59 8.64 6.07
C TYR A 98 -9.08 8.84 5.99
N ILE A 99 -8.41 8.16 5.06
CA ILE A 99 -6.96 8.26 4.98
C ILE A 99 -6.51 9.66 4.50
N THR A 100 -7.26 10.26 3.60
CA THR A 100 -6.96 11.62 3.14
C THR A 100 -7.01 12.61 4.30
N GLU A 101 -8.05 12.50 5.14
CA GLU A 101 -8.19 13.40 6.29
C GLU A 101 -7.13 13.12 7.35
N LEU A 102 -6.79 11.86 7.56
CA LEU A 102 -5.75 11.49 8.51
C LEU A 102 -4.40 12.09 8.10
N LEU A 103 -4.06 11.96 6.82
CA LEU A 103 -2.80 12.50 6.31
C LEU A 103 -2.79 14.04 6.41
N ALA A 104 -3.88 14.68 6.03
CA ALA A 104 -3.97 16.15 6.09
C ALA A 104 -3.85 16.65 7.52
N SER A 105 -4.48 15.98 8.47
CA SER A 105 -4.43 16.40 9.88
C SER A 105 -3.04 16.26 10.49
N ASN A 106 -2.18 15.46 9.85
CA ASN A 106 -0.79 15.28 10.28
C ASN A 106 0.20 16.00 9.37
N ASN A 107 -0.30 16.90 8.52
CA ASN A 107 0.52 17.72 7.62
C ASN A 107 1.49 16.89 6.79
N THR A 108 1.00 15.78 6.22
CA THR A 108 1.85 14.89 5.45
C THR A 108 1.12 14.40 4.21
N THR A 109 1.85 13.66 3.37
CA THR A 109 1.30 13.00 2.19
C THR A 109 1.41 11.49 2.38
N TYR A 110 0.72 10.73 1.55
CA TYR A 110 0.80 9.27 1.64
C TYR A 110 2.24 8.77 1.50
N ASP A 111 2.96 9.22 0.47
CA ASP A 111 4.32 8.75 0.24
C ASP A 111 5.26 9.10 1.38
N ARG A 112 5.17 10.33 1.87
CA ARG A 112 5.99 10.74 3.01
C ARG A 112 5.65 9.92 4.25
N PHE A 113 4.38 9.74 4.51
CA PHE A 113 3.91 9.03 5.70
C PHE A 113 4.45 7.60 5.74
N VAL A 114 4.24 6.82 4.68
CA VAL A 114 4.65 5.42 4.69
C VAL A 114 6.17 5.28 4.70
N ASN A 115 6.89 6.16 4.01
CA ASN A 115 8.34 6.12 4.01
C ASN A 115 8.92 6.50 5.37
N GLU A 116 8.34 7.48 6.04
CA GLU A 116 8.77 7.84 7.39
C GLU A 116 8.50 6.74 8.39
N LEU A 117 7.36 6.07 8.28
CA LEU A 117 7.08 4.93 9.14
C LEU A 117 8.13 3.84 8.97
N GLN A 118 8.47 3.53 7.72
CA GLN A 118 9.46 2.48 7.45
C GLN A 118 10.83 2.83 8.01
N ARG A 119 11.17 4.11 8.08
CA ARG A 119 12.47 4.56 8.61
C ARG A 119 12.47 4.82 10.12
N THR A 120 11.33 4.70 10.78
CA THR A 120 11.24 4.98 12.22
C THR A 120 12.15 4.04 13.00
N LYS A 121 12.97 4.60 13.85
CA LYS A 121 13.83 3.83 14.75
C LYS A 121 13.09 3.58 16.05
N GLY A 122 13.15 2.35 16.51
CA GLY A 122 12.37 1.97 17.65
C GLY A 122 13.13 1.81 18.91
#